data_aa8de615f4514569640fc5dfdb9f7f56
#
_entry.id   aa8de615f4514569640fc5dfdb9f7f56
#
_cell.length_a   1.000
_cell.length_b   1.000
_cell.length_c   1.000
_cell.angle_alpha   90.00
_cell.angle_beta   90.00
_cell.angle_gamma   90.00
#
_symmetry.space_group_name_H-M   'P 1'
#
loop_
_entity.id
_entity.type
_entity.pdbx_description
1 polymer ?
#
loop_
_entity_poly.entity_id
_entity_poly.type
_entity_poly.pdbx_seq_one_letter_code
_entity_poly.pdbx_strand_id
1 'polypeptide(L)'
;LEVEENNAPAQGAYSKLGFAEVGRRPGYYGPDCAALLMTAQLPLAVGAGFEARNPEPHASVRPWPIVAGERSEETLAALREAGDLILSLESSCDETAMCIMDSHGVVSANVVATQIDFHARFGGVVPEIASRKHTEAIVGLFEETMARAGAHFGCDTLVPSDLAAVGVTAGPGLVGALVVGVAFAKGFCVATDLPLIPVHHLEGHLLANLFETPDLEPPFVASL
;
A
#
# COMPACT_ATOMS: atom_id res chain seq x y z
N LEU A 1 -15.93 5.75 -9.58
CA LEU A 1 -15.93 5.98 -8.13
C LEU A 1 -17.31 6.46 -7.69
N GLU A 2 -17.82 5.91 -6.60
CA GLU A 2 -19.07 6.33 -5.95
C GLU A 2 -18.73 6.98 -4.60
N VAL A 3 -19.27 8.17 -4.34
CA VAL A 3 -19.07 8.89 -3.08
C VAL A 3 -20.41 9.39 -2.56
N GLU A 4 -20.62 9.32 -1.24
CA GLU A 4 -21.82 9.82 -0.60
C GLU A 4 -21.99 11.32 -0.84
N GLU A 5 -23.20 11.77 -1.27
CA GLU A 5 -23.48 13.17 -1.60
C GLU A 5 -23.32 14.14 -0.43
N ASN A 6 -23.40 13.65 0.81
CA ASN A 6 -23.22 14.44 2.01
C ASN A 6 -21.78 14.43 2.53
N ASN A 7 -20.87 13.67 1.90
CA ASN A 7 -19.46 13.56 2.29
C ASN A 7 -18.60 14.62 1.55
N ALA A 8 -18.80 15.89 1.89
CA ALA A 8 -18.05 16.99 1.30
C ALA A 8 -16.51 16.85 1.42
N PRO A 9 -15.93 16.33 2.53
CA PRO A 9 -14.50 16.08 2.61
C PRO A 9 -14.00 15.10 1.55
N ALA A 10 -14.70 13.98 1.34
CA ALA A 10 -14.33 12.98 0.32
C ALA A 10 -14.45 13.56 -1.09
N GLN A 11 -15.57 14.26 -1.40
CA GLN A 11 -15.75 14.93 -2.68
C GLN A 11 -14.62 15.93 -2.96
N GLY A 12 -14.24 16.73 -1.96
CA GLY A 12 -13.14 17.69 -2.07
C GLY A 12 -11.78 17.03 -2.31
N ALA A 13 -11.54 15.87 -1.70
CA ALA A 13 -10.32 15.09 -1.92
C ALA A 13 -10.28 14.54 -3.37
N TYR A 14 -11.35 13.93 -3.82
CA TYR A 14 -11.43 13.37 -5.17
C TYR A 14 -11.37 14.44 -6.26
N SER A 15 -12.02 15.59 -6.06
CA SER A 15 -11.94 16.71 -6.99
C SER A 15 -10.50 17.25 -7.14
N LYS A 16 -9.72 17.28 -6.05
CA LYS A 16 -8.29 17.66 -6.08
C LYS A 16 -7.42 16.66 -6.85
N LEU A 17 -7.84 15.40 -6.91
CA LEU A 17 -7.19 14.35 -7.68
C LEU A 17 -7.60 14.35 -9.16
N GLY A 18 -8.48 15.27 -9.57
CA GLY A 18 -8.94 15.36 -10.94
C GLY A 18 -10.22 14.58 -11.24
N PHE A 19 -10.88 14.02 -10.21
CA PHE A 19 -12.20 13.41 -10.41
C PHE A 19 -13.26 14.48 -10.60
N ALA A 20 -14.13 14.26 -11.59
CA ALA A 20 -15.29 15.08 -11.87
C ALA A 20 -16.57 14.26 -11.71
N GLU A 21 -17.64 14.89 -11.19
CA GLU A 21 -18.96 14.28 -11.13
C GLU A 21 -19.50 14.06 -12.56
N VAL A 22 -19.92 12.83 -12.84
CA VAL A 22 -20.48 12.43 -14.13
C VAL A 22 -21.91 11.89 -14.00
N GLY A 23 -22.40 11.71 -12.80
CA GLY A 23 -23.74 11.21 -12.55
C GLY A 23 -24.08 11.07 -11.08
N ARG A 24 -25.31 10.64 -10.83
CA ARG A 24 -25.86 10.49 -9.48
C ARG A 24 -26.73 9.23 -9.40
N ARG A 25 -26.59 8.48 -8.32
CA ARG A 25 -27.37 7.26 -8.04
C ARG A 25 -28.22 7.50 -6.80
N PRO A 26 -29.52 7.81 -6.96
CA PRO A 26 -30.40 8.12 -5.82
C PRO A 26 -30.56 6.93 -4.86
N GLY A 27 -30.63 7.21 -3.57
CA GLY A 27 -30.95 6.21 -2.54
C GLY A 27 -29.89 5.16 -2.30
N TYR A 28 -28.66 5.32 -2.79
CA TYR A 28 -27.60 4.32 -2.66
C TYR A 28 -27.09 4.17 -1.21
N TYR A 29 -26.91 5.28 -0.52
CA TYR A 29 -26.50 5.30 0.90
C TYR A 29 -27.66 5.44 1.89
N GLY A 30 -28.90 5.49 1.40
CA GLY A 30 -30.11 5.61 2.21
C GLY A 30 -31.24 6.31 1.45
N PRO A 31 -32.48 6.35 2.00
CA PRO A 31 -33.66 6.90 1.31
C PRO A 31 -33.47 8.34 0.80
N ASP A 32 -32.71 9.15 1.54
CA ASP A 32 -32.48 10.57 1.26
C ASP A 32 -30.99 10.87 0.97
N CYS A 33 -30.19 9.85 0.61
CA CYS A 33 -28.77 10.01 0.36
C CYS A 33 -28.34 9.27 -0.92
N ALA A 34 -27.90 10.05 -1.91
CA ALA A 34 -27.42 9.52 -3.18
C ALA A 34 -25.92 9.26 -3.17
N ALA A 35 -25.46 8.39 -4.06
CA ALA A 35 -24.07 8.33 -4.47
C ALA A 35 -23.83 9.28 -5.65
N LEU A 36 -22.76 10.06 -5.58
CA LEU A 36 -22.21 10.80 -6.71
C LEU A 36 -21.28 9.88 -7.49
N LEU A 37 -21.47 9.76 -8.77
CA LEU A 37 -20.61 9.02 -9.67
C LEU A 37 -19.52 9.95 -10.18
N MET A 38 -18.26 9.64 -9.88
CA MET A 38 -17.13 10.47 -10.25
C MET A 38 -16.15 9.71 -11.14
N THR A 39 -15.57 10.39 -12.12
CA THR A 39 -14.55 9.86 -13.02
C THR A 39 -13.35 10.79 -13.11
N ALA A 40 -12.18 10.25 -13.43
CA ALA A 40 -10.96 11.00 -13.69
C ALA A 40 -10.20 10.41 -14.88
N GLN A 41 -9.35 11.22 -15.51
CA GLN A 41 -8.39 10.75 -16.51
C GLN A 41 -7.06 10.44 -15.82
N LEU A 42 -6.37 9.39 -16.26
CA LEU A 42 -5.03 9.05 -15.78
C LEU A 42 -3.94 9.84 -16.52
N PRO A 43 -2.81 10.14 -15.87
CA PRO A 43 -2.50 9.88 -14.45
C PRO A 43 -3.32 10.79 -13.52
N LEU A 44 -3.65 10.29 -12.32
CA LEU A 44 -4.32 11.10 -11.31
C LEU A 44 -3.40 12.24 -10.85
N ALA A 45 -3.99 13.41 -10.59
CA ALA A 45 -3.25 14.54 -10.04
C ALA A 45 -2.86 14.24 -8.57
N VAL A 46 -1.72 13.61 -8.37
CA VAL A 46 -1.12 13.47 -7.04
C VAL A 46 -0.65 14.86 -6.61
N GLY A 47 -1.26 15.41 -5.56
CA GLY A 47 -1.03 16.79 -5.14
C GLY A 47 0.45 17.08 -4.94
N ALA A 48 0.91 18.19 -5.53
CA ALA A 48 2.23 18.77 -5.31
C ALA A 48 2.37 19.17 -3.82
N GLY A 49 2.87 18.27 -3.01
CA GLY A 49 3.02 18.49 -1.55
C GLY A 49 3.59 17.28 -0.82
N PHE A 50 3.64 16.14 -1.46
CA PHE A 50 4.30 14.96 -0.91
C PHE A 50 5.69 14.83 -1.53
N GLU A 51 6.61 15.63 -1.07
CA GLU A 51 8.03 15.35 -1.32
C GLU A 51 8.43 14.17 -0.45
N ALA A 52 8.87 13.09 -1.07
CA ALA A 52 9.54 11.99 -0.37
C ALA A 52 10.85 12.56 0.23
N ARG A 53 10.78 13.01 1.47
CA ARG A 53 11.95 13.38 2.25
C ARG A 53 12.29 12.21 3.14
N ASN A 54 13.38 11.55 2.87
CA ASN A 54 13.98 10.69 3.88
C ASN A 54 14.31 11.61 5.08
N PRO A 55 13.81 11.26 6.28
CA PRO A 55 14.28 11.98 7.48
C PRO A 55 15.79 11.81 7.59
N GLU A 56 16.51 12.87 7.95
CA GLU A 56 17.95 12.80 8.23
C GLU A 56 18.22 11.64 9.19
N PRO A 57 19.20 10.77 8.89
CA PRO A 57 19.48 9.60 9.72
C PRO A 57 19.86 10.07 11.12
N HIS A 58 19.08 9.67 12.12
CA HIS A 58 19.42 9.91 13.51
C HIS A 58 20.59 9.03 13.92
N ALA A 59 21.71 9.63 14.28
CA ALA A 59 22.95 8.95 14.71
C ALA A 59 22.79 7.99 15.92
N SER A 60 21.59 7.95 16.53
CA SER A 60 21.27 7.08 17.68
C SER A 60 20.34 5.91 17.34
N VAL A 61 19.90 5.76 16.10
CA VAL A 61 19.04 4.64 15.71
C VAL A 61 19.91 3.38 15.60
N ARG A 62 19.65 2.39 16.44
CA ARG A 62 20.31 1.10 16.30
C ARG A 62 19.88 0.46 15.00
N PRO A 63 20.80 -0.13 14.22
CA PRO A 63 20.44 -0.87 13.03
C PRO A 63 19.45 -1.98 13.38
N TRP A 64 18.52 -2.24 12.47
CA TRP A 64 17.55 -3.33 12.59
C TRP A 64 18.27 -4.65 12.83
N PRO A 65 17.84 -5.47 13.81
CA PRO A 65 18.62 -6.63 14.27
C PRO A 65 18.60 -7.85 13.32
N ILE A 66 17.96 -7.76 12.18
CA ILE A 66 17.96 -8.87 11.22
C ILE A 66 19.33 -8.93 10.56
N VAL A 67 20.13 -9.90 10.98
CA VAL A 67 21.42 -10.22 10.37
C VAL A 67 21.16 -11.26 9.28
N ALA A 68 21.63 -10.99 8.08
CA ALA A 68 21.62 -11.99 7.02
C ALA A 68 22.42 -13.23 7.48
N GLY A 69 21.81 -14.40 7.37
CA GLY A 69 22.54 -15.66 7.41
C GLY A 69 23.57 -15.75 6.27
N GLU A 70 24.43 -16.77 6.30
CA GLU A 70 25.28 -17.06 5.14
C GLU A 70 24.40 -17.34 3.91
N ARG A 71 24.71 -16.66 2.80
CA ARG A 71 23.98 -16.77 1.53
C ARG A 71 24.81 -17.53 0.52
N SER A 72 24.16 -18.43 -0.21
CA SER A 72 24.80 -19.13 -1.32
C SER A 72 25.10 -18.15 -2.49
N GLU A 73 26.07 -18.51 -3.32
CA GLU A 73 26.34 -17.77 -4.57
C GLU A 73 25.11 -17.75 -5.49
N GLU A 74 24.29 -18.80 -5.48
CA GLU A 74 23.04 -18.89 -6.25
C GLU A 74 22.01 -17.86 -5.75
N THR A 75 21.83 -17.72 -4.43
CA THR A 75 20.99 -16.69 -3.84
C THR A 75 21.45 -15.28 -4.21
N LEU A 76 22.76 -15.03 -4.13
CA LEU A 76 23.32 -13.72 -4.48
C LEU A 76 23.19 -13.42 -5.99
N ALA A 77 23.28 -14.43 -6.85
CA ALA A 77 23.04 -14.28 -8.27
C ALA A 77 21.57 -13.97 -8.57
N ALA A 78 20.63 -14.69 -7.96
CA ALA A 78 19.20 -14.45 -8.11
C ALA A 78 18.78 -13.05 -7.65
N LEU A 79 19.30 -12.55 -6.52
CA LEU A 79 19.04 -11.19 -6.05
C LEU A 79 19.62 -10.13 -7.00
N ARG A 80 20.79 -10.35 -7.60
CA ARG A 80 21.34 -9.43 -8.61
C ARG A 80 20.50 -9.41 -9.88
N GLU A 81 19.98 -10.57 -10.33
CA GLU A 81 19.14 -10.69 -11.51
C GLU A 81 17.80 -10.00 -11.30
N ALA A 82 17.20 -10.12 -10.11
CA ALA A 82 15.95 -9.43 -9.76
C ALA A 82 16.09 -7.90 -9.79
N GLY A 83 17.28 -7.37 -9.54
CA GLY A 83 17.53 -5.93 -9.47
C GLY A 83 16.95 -5.30 -8.21
N ASP A 84 16.26 -4.15 -8.35
CA ASP A 84 15.72 -3.40 -7.23
C ASP A 84 14.48 -4.09 -6.64
N LEU A 85 14.55 -4.47 -5.36
CA LEU A 85 13.40 -5.02 -4.63
C LEU A 85 12.68 -3.90 -3.87
N ILE A 86 11.38 -3.80 -4.05
CA ILE A 86 10.53 -2.81 -3.37
C ILE A 86 9.61 -3.52 -2.39
N LEU A 87 9.68 -3.14 -1.11
CA LEU A 87 8.70 -3.52 -0.10
C LEU A 87 7.51 -2.55 -0.19
N SER A 88 6.31 -3.05 -0.42
CA SER A 88 5.08 -2.27 -0.48
C SER A 88 4.14 -2.61 0.68
N LEU A 89 3.52 -1.57 1.29
CA LEU A 89 2.60 -1.69 2.41
C LEU A 89 1.25 -1.05 2.09
N GLU A 90 0.18 -1.77 2.44
CA GLU A 90 -1.21 -1.29 2.36
C GLU A 90 -1.92 -1.48 3.71
N SER A 91 -2.57 -0.43 4.21
CA SER A 91 -3.37 -0.45 5.42
C SER A 91 -4.51 0.58 5.41
N SER A 92 -5.07 0.88 4.24
CA SER A 92 -6.01 2.00 4.09
C SER A 92 -7.40 1.76 4.66
N CYS A 93 -7.84 0.51 4.83
CA CYS A 93 -9.19 0.17 5.29
C CYS A 93 -9.19 -0.99 6.31
N ASP A 94 -9.45 -2.21 5.89
CA ASP A 94 -9.65 -3.38 6.75
C ASP A 94 -8.73 -4.56 6.39
N GLU A 95 -7.75 -4.32 5.54
CA GLU A 95 -6.70 -5.28 5.22
C GLU A 95 -5.33 -4.69 5.48
N THR A 96 -4.46 -5.46 6.16
CA THR A 96 -3.03 -5.16 6.21
C THR A 96 -2.35 -6.04 5.19
N ALA A 97 -1.72 -5.45 4.19
CA ALA A 97 -1.00 -6.21 3.16
C ALA A 97 0.43 -5.73 3.01
N MET A 98 1.33 -6.67 2.71
CA MET A 98 2.70 -6.39 2.34
C MET A 98 3.12 -7.25 1.16
N CYS A 99 3.87 -6.65 0.25
CA CYS A 99 4.36 -7.29 -0.96
C CYS A 99 5.82 -6.92 -1.19
N ILE A 100 6.62 -7.85 -1.69
CA ILE A 100 7.93 -7.55 -2.26
C ILE A 100 7.90 -7.90 -3.73
N MET A 101 8.24 -6.92 -4.55
CA MET A 101 8.28 -7.01 -6.01
C MET A 101 9.63 -6.51 -6.52
N ASP A 102 10.11 -7.13 -7.58
CA ASP A 102 11.35 -6.74 -8.24
C ASP A 102 11.15 -5.66 -9.32
N SER A 103 12.24 -5.18 -9.92
CA SER A 103 12.22 -4.19 -10.99
C SER A 103 11.63 -4.70 -12.32
N HIS A 104 11.40 -5.99 -12.43
CA HIS A 104 10.77 -6.64 -13.59
C HIS A 104 9.26 -6.89 -13.41
N GLY A 105 8.71 -6.51 -12.24
CA GLY A 105 7.30 -6.73 -11.91
C GLY A 105 7.00 -8.12 -11.35
N VAL A 106 8.04 -8.92 -11.01
CA VAL A 106 7.84 -10.24 -10.41
C VAL A 106 7.62 -10.11 -8.91
N VAL A 107 6.51 -10.65 -8.43
CA VAL A 107 6.15 -10.67 -7.01
C VAL A 107 6.82 -11.85 -6.33
N SER A 108 7.78 -11.59 -5.45
CA SER A 108 8.48 -12.62 -4.66
C SER A 108 7.74 -13.00 -3.37
N ALA A 109 6.95 -12.08 -2.82
CA ALA A 109 6.06 -12.34 -1.70
C ALA A 109 4.84 -11.40 -1.74
N ASN A 110 3.67 -11.93 -1.37
CA ASN A 110 2.46 -11.16 -1.12
C ASN A 110 1.74 -11.79 0.08
N VAL A 111 1.58 -11.02 1.15
CA VAL A 111 0.97 -11.49 2.41
C VAL A 111 -0.11 -10.50 2.81
N VAL A 112 -1.30 -11.04 3.09
CA VAL A 112 -2.48 -10.25 3.45
C VAL A 112 -3.08 -10.78 4.75
N ALA A 113 -3.30 -9.89 5.70
CA ALA A 113 -4.09 -10.14 6.91
C ALA A 113 -5.42 -9.38 6.79
N THR A 114 -6.49 -10.11 6.49
CA THR A 114 -7.83 -9.54 6.35
C THR A 114 -8.57 -9.48 7.69
N GLN A 115 -9.39 -8.47 7.84
CA GLN A 115 -10.27 -8.24 9.01
C GLN A 115 -11.76 -8.44 8.64
N ILE A 116 -12.06 -8.90 7.42
CA ILE A 116 -13.42 -8.99 6.86
C ILE A 116 -14.35 -9.77 7.79
N ASP A 117 -13.95 -10.97 8.24
CA ASP A 117 -14.78 -11.80 9.13
C ASP A 117 -15.08 -11.14 10.46
N PHE A 118 -14.16 -10.32 10.93
CA PHE A 118 -14.35 -9.57 12.17
C PHE A 118 -15.36 -8.44 11.99
N HIS A 119 -15.19 -7.65 10.95
CA HIS A 119 -16.04 -6.50 10.65
C HIS A 119 -17.45 -6.89 10.18
N ALA A 120 -17.62 -8.04 9.57
CA ALA A 120 -18.92 -8.60 9.18
C ALA A 120 -19.91 -8.67 10.36
N ARG A 121 -19.39 -8.89 11.59
CA ARG A 121 -20.21 -8.93 12.82
C ARG A 121 -20.84 -7.58 13.18
N PHE A 122 -20.32 -6.50 12.65
CA PHE A 122 -20.79 -5.13 12.91
C PHE A 122 -21.53 -4.55 11.72
N GLY A 123 -21.68 -5.32 10.62
CA GLY A 123 -22.34 -4.88 9.40
C GLY A 123 -21.49 -3.95 8.53
N GLY A 124 -20.20 -3.80 8.82
CA GLY A 124 -19.26 -2.95 8.08
C GLY A 124 -18.02 -2.61 8.90
N VAL A 125 -17.08 -1.89 8.28
CA VAL A 125 -15.80 -1.56 8.89
C VAL A 125 -15.98 -0.57 10.05
N VAL A 126 -15.41 -0.90 11.22
CA VAL A 126 -15.33 -0.02 12.40
C VAL A 126 -13.91 0.57 12.44
N PRO A 127 -13.73 1.88 12.16
CA PRO A 127 -12.41 2.48 11.94
C PRO A 127 -11.43 2.34 13.12
N GLU A 128 -11.90 2.50 14.36
CA GLU A 128 -11.05 2.33 15.54
C GLU A 128 -10.55 0.89 15.70
N ILE A 129 -11.40 -0.09 15.41
CA ILE A 129 -11.04 -1.51 15.49
C ILE A 129 -10.06 -1.84 14.38
N ALA A 130 -10.30 -1.35 13.16
CA ALA A 130 -9.40 -1.53 12.03
C ALA A 130 -7.99 -1.06 12.37
N SER A 131 -7.84 0.15 12.92
CA SER A 131 -6.55 0.69 13.33
C SER A 131 -5.80 -0.19 14.34
N ARG A 132 -6.50 -0.72 15.35
CA ARG A 132 -5.92 -1.63 16.34
C ARG A 132 -5.47 -2.94 15.70
N LYS A 133 -6.28 -3.50 14.81
CA LYS A 133 -5.96 -4.74 14.09
C LYS A 133 -4.75 -4.59 13.18
N HIS A 134 -4.60 -3.46 12.50
CA HIS A 134 -3.37 -3.16 11.76
C HIS A 134 -2.14 -3.15 12.67
N THR A 135 -2.25 -2.50 13.83
CA THR A 135 -1.14 -2.46 14.80
C THR A 135 -0.75 -3.85 15.33
N GLU A 136 -1.74 -4.74 15.54
CA GLU A 136 -1.51 -6.11 15.97
C GLU A 136 -0.82 -6.97 14.89
N ALA A 137 -1.16 -6.74 13.61
CA ALA A 137 -0.74 -7.58 12.50
C ALA A 137 0.59 -7.16 11.85
N ILE A 138 0.89 -5.85 11.81
CA ILE A 138 1.87 -5.26 10.90
C ILE A 138 3.29 -5.83 11.05
N VAL A 139 3.75 -6.09 12.27
CA VAL A 139 5.12 -6.63 12.52
C VAL A 139 5.21 -8.07 12.07
N GLY A 140 4.24 -8.93 12.46
CA GLY A 140 4.24 -10.34 12.05
C GLY A 140 4.10 -10.49 10.53
N LEU A 141 3.30 -9.61 9.90
CA LEU A 141 3.15 -9.58 8.45
C LEU A 141 4.45 -9.20 7.75
N PHE A 142 5.18 -8.23 8.29
CA PHE A 142 6.49 -7.84 7.79
C PHE A 142 7.49 -9.01 7.86
N GLU A 143 7.60 -9.66 9.01
CA GLU A 143 8.50 -10.80 9.20
C GLU A 143 8.18 -11.95 8.24
N GLU A 144 6.89 -12.27 8.08
CA GLU A 144 6.42 -13.29 7.15
C GLU A 144 6.71 -12.92 5.69
N THR A 145 6.52 -11.66 5.31
CA THR A 145 6.78 -11.18 3.95
C THR A 145 8.26 -11.29 3.61
N MET A 146 9.14 -10.86 4.52
CA MET A 146 10.59 -10.95 4.35
C MET A 146 11.07 -12.42 4.27
N ALA A 147 10.50 -13.32 5.09
CA ALA A 147 10.81 -14.74 5.05
C ALA A 147 10.34 -15.41 3.75
N ARG A 148 9.10 -15.13 3.31
CA ARG A 148 8.58 -15.70 2.04
C ARG A 148 9.39 -15.23 0.83
N ALA A 149 9.74 -13.95 0.78
CA ALA A 149 10.60 -13.45 -0.27
C ALA A 149 12.02 -14.06 -0.19
N GLY A 150 12.57 -14.24 1.02
CA GLY A 150 13.82 -14.97 1.21
C GLY A 150 13.77 -16.38 0.63
N ALA A 151 12.70 -17.12 0.93
CA ALA A 151 12.51 -18.48 0.39
C ALA A 151 12.43 -18.49 -1.15
N HIS A 152 11.84 -17.46 -1.77
CA HIS A 152 11.82 -17.29 -3.23
C HIS A 152 13.23 -17.19 -3.81
N PHE A 153 14.14 -16.50 -3.13
CA PHE A 153 15.54 -16.34 -3.54
C PHE A 153 16.49 -17.42 -2.98
N GLY A 154 15.97 -18.42 -2.28
CA GLY A 154 16.75 -19.54 -1.73
C GLY A 154 17.51 -19.22 -0.43
N CYS A 155 17.00 -18.28 0.38
CA CYS A 155 17.50 -18.00 1.73
C CYS A 155 16.34 -17.97 2.76
N ASP A 156 16.69 -17.99 4.06
CA ASP A 156 15.69 -18.04 5.13
C ASP A 156 14.83 -16.78 5.19
N THR A 157 15.44 -15.61 4.99
CA THR A 157 14.76 -14.31 4.99
C THR A 157 15.58 -13.27 4.24
N LEU A 158 14.90 -12.29 3.65
CA LEU A 158 15.56 -11.07 3.20
C LEU A 158 15.95 -10.19 4.39
N VAL A 159 16.89 -9.30 4.16
CA VAL A 159 17.32 -8.27 5.12
C VAL A 159 17.08 -6.88 4.52
N PRO A 160 17.02 -5.83 5.33
CA PRO A 160 16.75 -4.47 4.83
C PRO A 160 17.68 -4.00 3.71
N SER A 161 18.96 -4.43 3.73
CA SER A 161 19.93 -4.10 2.68
C SER A 161 19.69 -4.76 1.32
N ASP A 162 18.73 -5.69 1.24
CA ASP A 162 18.30 -6.27 -0.04
C ASP A 162 17.23 -5.43 -0.73
N LEU A 163 16.63 -4.50 0.01
CA LEU A 163 15.57 -3.63 -0.49
C LEU A 163 16.16 -2.34 -1.05
N ALA A 164 15.58 -1.87 -2.14
CA ALA A 164 15.92 -0.59 -2.76
C ALA A 164 15.03 0.56 -2.29
N ALA A 165 13.77 0.26 -1.93
CA ALA A 165 12.80 1.27 -1.51
C ALA A 165 11.64 0.64 -0.71
N VAL A 166 10.86 1.53 -0.06
CA VAL A 166 9.62 1.16 0.62
C VAL A 166 8.47 1.98 0.06
N GLY A 167 7.46 1.32 -0.50
CA GLY A 167 6.19 1.92 -0.88
C GLY A 167 5.17 1.82 0.25
N VAL A 168 4.35 2.85 0.46
CA VAL A 168 3.25 2.79 1.42
C VAL A 168 2.05 3.57 0.92
N THR A 169 0.87 3.02 1.06
CA THR A 169 -0.36 3.76 0.78
C THR A 169 -0.51 4.91 1.75
N ALA A 170 -0.46 6.13 1.19
CA ALA A 170 -0.54 7.38 1.95
C ALA A 170 -1.96 7.98 1.98
N GLY A 171 -2.87 7.48 1.14
CA GLY A 171 -4.26 7.87 1.03
C GLY A 171 -4.82 7.69 -0.38
N PRO A 172 -6.15 7.84 -0.52
CA PRO A 172 -7.18 7.96 0.52
C PRO A 172 -7.39 6.67 1.32
N GLY A 173 -8.05 6.79 2.49
CA GLY A 173 -8.38 5.67 3.36
C GLY A 173 -8.79 6.13 4.77
N LEU A 174 -9.04 5.19 5.65
CA LEU A 174 -9.32 5.46 7.05
C LEU A 174 -8.08 6.02 7.73
N VAL A 175 -8.18 7.23 8.27
CA VAL A 175 -7.02 7.97 8.83
C VAL A 175 -6.25 7.14 9.86
N GLY A 176 -6.97 6.51 10.81
CA GLY A 176 -6.34 5.68 11.85
C GLY A 176 -5.61 4.46 11.29
N ALA A 177 -6.16 3.84 10.24
CA ALA A 177 -5.56 2.69 9.55
C ALA A 177 -4.31 3.12 8.75
N LEU A 178 -4.42 4.18 7.94
CA LEU A 178 -3.29 4.76 7.20
C LEU A 178 -2.12 5.15 8.11
N VAL A 179 -2.41 5.74 9.28
CA VAL A 179 -1.38 6.14 10.25
C VAL A 179 -0.51 4.96 10.67
N VAL A 180 -1.08 3.76 10.82
CA VAL A 180 -0.31 2.56 11.23
C VAL A 180 0.71 2.18 10.16
N GLY A 181 0.28 2.01 8.90
CA GLY A 181 1.18 1.67 7.79
C GLY A 181 2.24 2.73 7.53
N VAL A 182 1.82 4.00 7.47
CA VAL A 182 2.73 5.13 7.23
C VAL A 182 3.75 5.30 8.37
N ALA A 183 3.33 5.13 9.64
CA ALA A 183 4.26 5.22 10.78
C ALA A 183 5.27 4.08 10.76
N PHE A 184 4.82 2.84 10.48
CA PHE A 184 5.72 1.69 10.33
C PHE A 184 6.73 1.92 9.20
N ALA A 185 6.27 2.28 8.00
CA ALA A 185 7.13 2.51 6.84
C ALA A 185 8.15 3.62 7.09
N LYS A 186 7.72 4.75 7.68
CA LYS A 186 8.62 5.84 8.07
C LYS A 186 9.67 5.40 9.10
N GLY A 187 9.24 4.69 10.15
CA GLY A 187 10.16 4.18 11.17
C GLY A 187 11.19 3.22 10.58
N PHE A 188 10.74 2.34 9.69
CA PHE A 188 11.63 1.39 8.99
C PHE A 188 12.61 2.13 8.07
N CYS A 189 12.16 3.09 7.26
CA CYS A 189 13.05 3.88 6.40
C CYS A 189 14.07 4.71 7.20
N VAL A 190 13.67 5.30 8.33
CA VAL A 190 14.62 6.00 9.22
C VAL A 190 15.69 5.06 9.76
N ALA A 191 15.31 3.83 10.09
CA ALA A 191 16.25 2.84 10.64
C ALA A 191 17.21 2.24 9.61
N THR A 192 16.80 2.23 8.33
CA THR A 192 17.50 1.51 7.25
C THR A 192 18.08 2.41 6.17
N ASP A 193 17.79 3.72 6.22
CA ASP A 193 18.14 4.73 5.19
C ASP A 193 17.56 4.43 3.80
N LEU A 194 16.45 3.69 3.75
CA LEU A 194 15.75 3.40 2.50
C LEU A 194 14.82 4.55 2.10
N PRO A 195 14.70 4.85 0.79
CA PRO A 195 13.75 5.82 0.29
C PRO A 195 12.30 5.38 0.54
N LEU A 196 11.45 6.32 0.94
CA LEU A 196 10.01 6.13 1.16
C LEU A 196 9.22 6.67 -0.03
N ILE A 197 8.38 5.84 -0.62
CA ILE A 197 7.53 6.17 -1.76
C ILE A 197 6.06 6.20 -1.31
N PRO A 198 5.41 7.37 -1.27
CA PRO A 198 3.98 7.45 -1.00
C PRO A 198 3.19 6.98 -2.22
N VAL A 199 2.24 6.07 -2.00
CA VAL A 199 1.38 5.50 -3.04
C VAL A 199 -0.05 5.97 -2.84
N HIS A 200 -0.72 6.31 -3.94
CA HIS A 200 -2.13 6.66 -3.92
C HIS A 200 -2.98 5.37 -4.01
N HIS A 201 -3.86 5.14 -3.04
CA HIS A 201 -4.66 3.91 -2.93
C HIS A 201 -5.45 3.57 -4.20
N LEU A 202 -6.17 4.55 -4.76
CA LEU A 202 -6.98 4.34 -5.97
C LEU A 202 -6.12 4.11 -7.23
N GLU A 203 -4.94 4.70 -7.29
CA GLU A 203 -3.99 4.45 -8.37
C GLU A 203 -3.48 3.01 -8.29
N GLY A 204 -3.20 2.51 -7.09
CA GLY A 204 -2.87 1.10 -6.85
C GLY A 204 -3.95 0.15 -7.37
N HIS A 205 -5.23 0.43 -7.09
CA HIS A 205 -6.35 -0.36 -7.61
C HIS A 205 -6.42 -0.34 -9.15
N LEU A 206 -6.19 0.80 -9.77
CA LEU A 206 -6.20 0.90 -11.23
C LEU A 206 -5.05 0.12 -11.87
N LEU A 207 -3.84 0.26 -11.31
CA LEU A 207 -2.64 -0.38 -11.84
C LEU A 207 -2.59 -1.88 -11.53
N ALA A 208 -3.32 -2.37 -10.52
CA ALA A 208 -3.41 -3.79 -10.21
C ALA A 208 -3.89 -4.64 -11.41
N ASN A 209 -4.69 -4.07 -12.31
CA ASN A 209 -5.14 -4.76 -13.52
C ASN A 209 -4.00 -5.11 -14.48
N LEU A 210 -2.86 -4.41 -14.41
CA LEU A 210 -1.69 -4.68 -15.24
C LEU A 210 -0.99 -5.99 -14.88
N PHE A 211 -1.22 -6.54 -13.67
CA PHE A 211 -0.70 -7.87 -13.31
C PHE A 211 -1.39 -8.99 -14.07
N GLU A 212 -2.71 -8.85 -14.35
CA GLU A 212 -3.48 -9.84 -15.11
C GLU A 212 -3.46 -9.56 -16.62
N THR A 213 -3.36 -8.28 -17.00
CA THR A 213 -3.40 -7.83 -18.38
C THR A 213 -2.26 -6.83 -18.64
N PRO A 214 -1.00 -7.31 -18.77
CA PRO A 214 0.16 -6.43 -18.93
C PRO A 214 0.12 -5.51 -20.16
N ASP A 215 -0.59 -5.92 -21.19
CA ASP A 215 -0.75 -5.17 -22.44
C ASP A 215 -1.92 -4.17 -22.41
N LEU A 216 -2.54 -3.95 -21.25
CA LEU A 216 -3.65 -3.02 -21.11
C LEU A 216 -3.15 -1.57 -21.24
N GLU A 217 -3.57 -0.90 -22.32
CA GLU A 217 -3.23 0.49 -22.59
C GLU A 217 -4.44 1.42 -22.45
N PRO A 218 -4.24 2.66 -21.94
CA PRO A 218 -5.30 3.68 -21.95
C PRO A 218 -5.71 4.07 -23.38
N PRO A 219 -6.99 4.46 -23.61
CA PRO A 219 -8.04 4.65 -22.57
C PRO A 219 -8.80 3.36 -22.25
N PHE A 220 -9.03 3.11 -20.95
CA PHE A 220 -9.91 2.05 -20.48
C PHE A 220 -10.85 2.56 -19.36
N VAL A 221 -11.96 1.85 -19.13
CA VAL A 221 -12.88 2.15 -18.03
C VAL A 221 -12.54 1.27 -16.84
N ALA A 222 -12.27 1.89 -15.71
CA ALA A 222 -12.11 1.20 -14.43
C ALA A 222 -13.33 1.46 -13.54
N SER A 223 -13.82 0.41 -12.88
CA SER A 223 -14.85 0.49 -11.84
C SER A 223 -14.19 0.12 -10.49
N LEU A 224 -14.28 1.02 -9.53
CA LEU A 224 -13.73 0.87 -8.18
C LEU A 224 -14.85 0.81 -7.15
#